data_c2a9e416f6f23b4c20e7ac7b7853c4f1
#
_entry.id   c2a9e416f6f23b4c20e7ac7b7853c4f1
#
_cell.length_a   1.000
_cell.length_b   1.000
_cell.length_c   1.000
_cell.angle_alpha   90.00
_cell.angle_beta   90.00
_cell.angle_gamma   90.00
#
_symmetry.space_group_name_H-M   'P 1'
#
loop_
_entity.id
_entity.type
_entity.pdbx_description
1 polymer ?
#
loop_
_entity_poly.entity_id
_entity_poly.type
_entity_poly.pdbx_seq_one_letter_code
_entity_poly.pdbx_strand_id
1 'polypeptide(L)'
;MKGDDLILSFDTATNNCSIAITNGDFGQGRVLGSLSLNSGVTHSRRLLTAVEWLMQNLELALVDFAAVAVGLGPGSFTGLRIGMATAKGLCHGSSKPLVGISSLDAIAAGVYSEKLICVVMDAKKKEVYSCFYRCNTGKVARRCSQPVVLPPQELAEQISEPVIMAGDGIDVYNAVLADVLGDQLETATPLHRFPEATNIGFLAATEHADENYLDLDQAKPDYVRSSDAQLSLVSPIAKGKTKNQ
;
A
#
# COMPACT_ATOMS: atom_id res chain seq x y z
N MET A 1 5.46 -20.03 21.09
CA MET A 1 4.71 -18.79 21.38
C MET A 1 3.50 -18.77 20.43
N LYS A 2 2.40 -19.39 20.85
CA LYS A 2 1.11 -19.29 20.15
C LYS A 2 0.41 -18.09 20.78
N GLY A 3 0.24 -17.01 20.03
CA GLY A 3 -0.42 -15.80 20.50
C GLY A 3 -1.62 -15.54 19.60
N ASP A 4 -2.75 -15.24 20.21
CA ASP A 4 -4.04 -15.04 19.54
C ASP A 4 -4.07 -13.81 18.58
N ASP A 5 -2.93 -13.09 18.39
CA ASP A 5 -2.85 -11.85 17.65
C ASP A 5 -1.80 -11.86 16.51
N LEU A 6 -1.43 -13.05 15.99
CA LEU A 6 -0.48 -13.13 14.87
C LEU A 6 -1.15 -12.71 13.57
N ILE A 7 -0.56 -11.74 12.88
CA ILE A 7 -1.01 -11.28 11.56
C ILE A 7 0.02 -11.66 10.51
N LEU A 8 -0.42 -12.40 9.48
CA LEU A 8 0.32 -12.58 8.23
C LEU A 8 -0.05 -11.44 7.29
N SER A 9 0.91 -10.63 6.89
CA SER A 9 0.67 -9.45 6.07
C SER A 9 1.58 -9.40 4.85
N PHE A 10 1.10 -8.81 3.75
CA PHE A 10 1.92 -8.56 2.56
C PHE A 10 1.38 -7.42 1.69
N ASP A 11 2.29 -6.83 0.90
CA ASP A 11 2.00 -5.84 -0.13
C ASP A 11 2.66 -6.21 -1.46
N THR A 12 1.94 -5.95 -2.54
CA THR A 12 2.37 -6.17 -3.92
C THR A 12 1.98 -5.00 -4.84
N ALA A 13 1.68 -3.84 -4.25
CA ALA A 13 1.23 -2.65 -4.96
C ALA A 13 2.32 -2.00 -5.83
N THR A 14 3.60 -2.24 -5.51
CA THR A 14 4.76 -1.68 -6.20
C THR A 14 5.64 -2.78 -6.80
N ASN A 15 6.83 -2.43 -7.26
CA ASN A 15 7.84 -3.43 -7.67
C ASN A 15 8.41 -4.20 -6.48
N ASN A 16 8.23 -3.69 -5.26
CA ASN A 16 8.60 -4.37 -4.04
C ASN A 16 7.52 -5.38 -3.65
N CYS A 17 7.91 -6.59 -3.29
CA CYS A 17 7.06 -7.60 -2.67
C CYS A 17 7.47 -7.66 -1.20
N SER A 18 6.65 -7.11 -0.32
CA SER A 18 6.88 -7.10 1.12
C SER A 18 5.97 -8.10 1.81
N ILE A 19 6.52 -8.91 2.73
CA ILE A 19 5.79 -9.90 3.52
C ILE A 19 6.26 -9.78 4.97
N ALA A 20 5.36 -9.90 5.93
CA ALA A 20 5.71 -9.91 7.34
C ALA A 20 4.77 -10.81 8.16
N ILE A 21 5.29 -11.27 9.28
CA ILE A 21 4.53 -11.86 10.38
C ILE A 21 4.75 -10.98 11.60
N THR A 22 3.68 -10.40 12.11
CA THR A 22 3.68 -9.48 13.26
C THR A 22 2.76 -9.98 14.35
N ASN A 23 2.94 -9.47 15.54
CA ASN A 23 2.06 -9.69 16.68
C ASN A 23 1.80 -8.36 17.35
N GLY A 24 0.54 -8.04 17.65
CA GLY A 24 0.14 -6.77 18.27
C GLY A 24 0.19 -5.58 17.33
N ASP A 25 -0.03 -4.40 17.88
CA ASP A 25 -0.11 -3.11 17.19
C ASP A 25 1.21 -2.29 17.24
N PHE A 26 1.18 -1.05 16.76
CA PHE A 26 2.33 -0.13 16.82
C PHE A 26 2.79 0.21 18.24
N GLY A 27 1.93 0.08 19.25
CA GLY A 27 2.24 0.46 20.63
C GLY A 27 3.02 -0.59 21.40
N GLN A 28 2.70 -1.86 21.19
CA GLN A 28 3.23 -3.00 21.97
C GLN A 28 3.62 -4.19 21.09
N GLY A 29 3.46 -4.07 19.79
CA GLY A 29 3.69 -5.15 18.85
C GLY A 29 5.17 -5.44 18.59
N ARG A 30 5.41 -6.55 17.91
CA ARG A 30 6.73 -6.95 17.45
C ARG A 30 6.65 -7.60 16.08
N VAL A 31 7.73 -7.48 15.33
CA VAL A 31 7.95 -8.22 14.09
C VAL A 31 8.58 -9.56 14.41
N LEU A 32 7.94 -10.67 14.05
CA LEU A 32 8.51 -12.01 14.18
C LEU A 32 9.45 -12.30 13.02
N GLY A 33 9.08 -11.86 11.83
CA GLY A 33 9.90 -11.96 10.64
C GLY A 33 9.34 -11.11 9.52
N SER A 34 10.22 -10.63 8.63
CA SER A 34 9.83 -9.89 7.44
C SER A 34 10.80 -10.14 6.28
N LEU A 35 10.27 -10.03 5.06
CA LEU A 35 11.01 -10.12 3.81
C LEU A 35 10.55 -8.99 2.89
N SER A 36 11.51 -8.30 2.28
CA SER A 36 11.25 -7.26 1.28
C SER A 36 12.09 -7.57 0.04
N LEU A 37 11.43 -7.81 -1.10
CA LEU A 37 12.05 -8.30 -2.33
C LEU A 37 11.80 -7.32 -3.48
N ASN A 38 12.76 -6.46 -3.76
CA ASN A 38 12.72 -5.50 -4.86
C ASN A 38 13.68 -5.94 -5.98
N SER A 39 13.25 -6.80 -6.90
CA SER A 39 14.15 -7.42 -7.87
C SER A 39 13.54 -7.72 -9.24
N GLY A 40 12.52 -6.97 -9.65
CA GLY A 40 11.99 -7.03 -11.03
C GLY A 40 11.37 -8.37 -11.48
N VAL A 41 11.32 -9.39 -10.62
CA VAL A 41 10.64 -10.67 -10.92
C VAL A 41 9.19 -10.60 -10.46
N THR A 42 8.30 -11.24 -11.22
CA THR A 42 6.84 -11.20 -10.99
C THR A 42 6.46 -11.68 -9.59
N HIS A 43 5.61 -10.93 -8.90
CA HIS A 43 5.08 -11.23 -7.57
C HIS A 43 4.45 -12.62 -7.47
N SER A 44 3.79 -13.10 -8.53
CA SER A 44 3.11 -14.41 -8.56
C SER A 44 4.02 -15.60 -8.27
N ARG A 45 5.31 -15.50 -8.62
CA ARG A 45 6.28 -16.60 -8.37
C ARG A 45 6.91 -16.56 -6.98
N ARG A 46 6.86 -15.42 -6.31
CA ARG A 46 7.63 -15.18 -5.09
C ARG A 46 6.78 -15.10 -3.84
N LEU A 47 5.58 -14.53 -3.94
CA LEU A 47 4.77 -14.23 -2.76
C LEU A 47 4.51 -15.49 -1.92
N LEU A 48 3.92 -16.53 -2.50
CA LEU A 48 3.62 -17.78 -1.76
C LEU A 48 4.87 -18.48 -1.27
N THR A 49 5.92 -18.56 -2.09
CA THR A 49 7.20 -19.19 -1.69
C THR A 49 7.85 -18.43 -0.52
N ALA A 50 7.78 -17.10 -0.52
CA ALA A 50 8.32 -16.28 0.56
C ALA A 50 7.47 -16.38 1.84
N VAL A 51 6.14 -16.44 1.71
CA VAL A 51 5.23 -16.71 2.83
C VAL A 51 5.56 -18.08 3.45
N GLU A 52 5.64 -19.13 2.63
CA GLU A 52 5.96 -20.48 3.07
C GLU A 52 7.33 -20.54 3.76
N TRP A 53 8.36 -19.93 3.16
CA TRP A 53 9.68 -19.86 3.74
C TRP A 53 9.69 -19.19 5.12
N LEU A 54 8.99 -18.07 5.24
CA LEU A 54 8.91 -17.32 6.49
C LEU A 54 8.19 -18.13 7.57
N MET A 55 7.06 -18.75 7.23
CA MET A 55 6.32 -19.62 8.14
C MET A 55 7.13 -20.82 8.61
N GLN A 56 7.84 -21.50 7.71
CA GLN A 56 8.68 -22.66 8.05
C GLN A 56 9.82 -22.28 9.01
N ASN A 57 10.49 -21.14 8.78
CA ASN A 57 11.59 -20.69 9.66
C ASN A 57 11.11 -20.22 11.04
N LEU A 58 9.84 -19.88 11.18
CA LEU A 58 9.21 -19.51 12.45
C LEU A 58 8.41 -20.67 13.09
N GLU A 59 8.41 -21.84 12.46
CA GLU A 59 7.66 -23.02 12.90
C GLU A 59 6.15 -22.73 13.07
N LEU A 60 5.58 -21.92 12.15
CA LEU A 60 4.17 -21.52 12.15
C LEU A 60 3.39 -22.21 11.03
N ALA A 61 2.12 -22.48 11.30
CA ALA A 61 1.13 -22.93 10.33
C ALA A 61 0.03 -21.88 10.14
N LEU A 62 -0.75 -21.97 9.05
CA LEU A 62 -1.83 -21.00 8.77
C LEU A 62 -2.87 -20.91 9.90
N VAL A 63 -3.06 -21.98 10.65
CA VAL A 63 -3.99 -22.01 11.79
C VAL A 63 -3.54 -21.12 12.96
N ASP A 64 -2.25 -20.81 13.05
CA ASP A 64 -1.68 -20.01 14.14
C ASP A 64 -1.93 -18.50 13.97
N PHE A 65 -2.35 -18.04 12.79
CA PHE A 65 -2.66 -16.64 12.55
C PHE A 65 -4.09 -16.28 13.01
N ALA A 66 -4.24 -15.06 13.53
CA ALA A 66 -5.54 -14.47 13.84
C ALA A 66 -6.22 -13.95 12.55
N ALA A 67 -5.46 -13.34 11.65
CA ALA A 67 -5.94 -12.82 10.38
C ALA A 67 -4.84 -12.81 9.31
N VAL A 68 -5.26 -12.68 8.03
CA VAL A 68 -4.38 -12.34 6.91
C VAL A 68 -4.66 -10.90 6.51
N ALA A 69 -3.61 -10.11 6.30
CA ALA A 69 -3.71 -8.72 5.89
C ALA A 69 -3.06 -8.49 4.51
N VAL A 70 -3.69 -7.66 3.69
CA VAL A 70 -3.21 -7.36 2.33
C VAL A 70 -3.25 -5.87 2.04
N GLY A 71 -2.21 -5.37 1.35
CA GLY A 71 -2.22 -4.04 0.79
C GLY A 71 -3.27 -3.90 -0.31
N LEU A 72 -4.19 -2.95 -0.13
CA LEU A 72 -5.27 -2.68 -1.10
C LEU A 72 -4.82 -1.77 -2.25
N GLY A 73 -3.65 -1.19 -2.17
CA GLY A 73 -3.19 -0.15 -3.08
C GLY A 73 -3.42 1.27 -2.53
N PRO A 74 -3.35 2.27 -3.39
CA PRO A 74 -3.20 2.20 -4.86
C PRO A 74 -1.86 1.63 -5.33
N GLY A 75 -1.76 1.27 -6.61
CA GLY A 75 -0.52 0.78 -7.19
C GLY A 75 -0.68 -0.04 -8.46
N SER A 76 0.25 -0.96 -8.70
CA SER A 76 0.26 -1.87 -9.85
C SER A 76 -0.99 -2.73 -9.91
N PHE A 77 -1.77 -2.58 -10.98
CA PHE A 77 -3.00 -3.35 -11.21
C PHE A 77 -2.78 -4.87 -11.16
N THR A 78 -1.71 -5.35 -11.78
CA THR A 78 -1.34 -6.78 -11.76
C THR A 78 -0.89 -7.21 -10.37
N GLY A 79 -0.03 -6.42 -9.72
CA GLY A 79 0.46 -6.71 -8.38
C GLY A 79 -0.68 -6.81 -7.37
N LEU A 80 -1.56 -5.84 -7.33
CA LEU A 80 -2.71 -5.80 -6.42
C LEU A 80 -3.63 -7.03 -6.59
N ARG A 81 -3.87 -7.47 -7.84
CA ARG A 81 -4.68 -8.68 -8.10
C ARG A 81 -3.99 -9.95 -7.63
N ILE A 82 -2.66 -10.05 -7.78
CA ILE A 82 -1.89 -11.18 -7.28
C ILE A 82 -1.98 -11.21 -5.75
N GLY A 83 -1.75 -10.08 -5.08
CA GLY A 83 -1.87 -9.99 -3.63
C GLY A 83 -3.26 -10.37 -3.14
N MET A 84 -4.31 -9.77 -3.68
CA MET A 84 -5.69 -10.05 -3.31
C MET A 84 -6.08 -11.52 -3.54
N ALA A 85 -5.73 -12.10 -4.69
CA ALA A 85 -6.02 -13.50 -4.98
C ALA A 85 -5.31 -14.45 -4.01
N THR A 86 -4.05 -14.15 -3.68
CA THR A 86 -3.28 -14.92 -2.69
C THR A 86 -3.91 -14.81 -1.30
N ALA A 87 -4.27 -13.59 -0.86
CA ALA A 87 -4.92 -13.38 0.43
C ALA A 87 -6.23 -14.16 0.56
N LYS A 88 -7.10 -14.06 -0.46
CA LYS A 88 -8.35 -14.83 -0.51
C LYS A 88 -8.09 -16.34 -0.43
N GLY A 89 -7.12 -16.86 -1.19
CA GLY A 89 -6.78 -18.29 -1.17
C GLY A 89 -6.31 -18.76 0.21
N LEU A 90 -5.46 -17.96 0.89
CA LEU A 90 -4.99 -18.25 2.24
C LEU A 90 -6.14 -18.21 3.25
N CYS A 91 -7.00 -17.19 3.19
CA CYS A 91 -8.17 -17.06 4.07
C CYS A 91 -9.16 -18.22 3.88
N HIS A 92 -9.48 -18.59 2.63
CA HIS A 92 -10.34 -19.75 2.36
C HIS A 92 -9.75 -21.06 2.90
N GLY A 93 -8.45 -21.27 2.69
CA GLY A 93 -7.77 -22.51 3.14
C GLY A 93 -7.61 -22.61 4.66
N SER A 94 -7.65 -21.50 5.38
CA SER A 94 -7.43 -21.47 6.85
C SER A 94 -8.67 -21.04 7.64
N SER A 95 -9.75 -20.65 7.00
CA SER A 95 -10.93 -20.04 7.64
C SER A 95 -10.58 -18.80 8.49
N LYS A 96 -9.58 -18.02 8.06
CA LYS A 96 -9.17 -16.80 8.74
C LYS A 96 -9.78 -15.56 8.08
N PRO A 97 -10.07 -14.50 8.86
CA PRO A 97 -10.56 -13.25 8.30
C PRO A 97 -9.50 -12.53 7.46
N LEU A 98 -9.97 -11.75 6.49
CA LEU A 98 -9.15 -10.90 5.63
C LEU A 98 -9.25 -9.45 6.06
N VAL A 99 -8.11 -8.82 6.30
CA VAL A 99 -8.00 -7.39 6.59
C VAL A 99 -7.35 -6.67 5.40
N GLY A 100 -7.93 -5.54 5.02
CA GLY A 100 -7.40 -4.70 3.94
C GLY A 100 -6.80 -3.41 4.47
N ILE A 101 -5.56 -3.11 4.09
CA ILE A 101 -4.86 -1.88 4.48
C ILE A 101 -4.42 -1.11 3.24
N SER A 102 -4.62 0.20 3.23
CA SER A 102 -4.10 1.03 2.13
C SER A 102 -2.57 1.01 2.09
N SER A 103 -2.01 0.83 0.89
CA SER A 103 -0.55 0.89 0.69
C SER A 103 0.01 2.29 0.99
N LEU A 104 -0.78 3.35 0.79
CA LEU A 104 -0.40 4.72 1.20
C LEU A 104 -0.31 4.84 2.73
N ASP A 105 -1.26 4.27 3.46
CA ASP A 105 -1.24 4.27 4.93
C ASP A 105 -0.06 3.48 5.47
N ALA A 106 0.27 2.36 4.84
CA ALA A 106 1.42 1.54 5.21
C ALA A 106 2.75 2.29 5.06
N ILE A 107 2.91 3.13 4.02
CA ILE A 107 4.08 4.01 3.87
C ILE A 107 4.08 5.08 4.97
N ALA A 108 2.95 5.78 5.14
CA ALA A 108 2.82 6.87 6.11
C ALA A 108 3.09 6.43 7.54
N ALA A 109 2.62 5.23 7.91
CA ALA A 109 2.77 4.67 9.25
C ALA A 109 4.23 4.46 9.66
N GLY A 110 5.14 4.28 8.70
CA GLY A 110 6.59 4.19 8.94
C GLY A 110 7.26 5.55 9.11
N VAL A 111 6.61 6.66 8.78
CA VAL A 111 7.21 8.00 8.83
C VAL A 111 6.83 8.69 10.14
N TYR A 112 7.85 9.06 10.89
CA TYR A 112 7.67 9.83 12.13
C TYR A 112 8.13 11.28 11.90
N SER A 113 7.19 12.22 11.88
CA SER A 113 7.48 13.65 11.66
C SER A 113 6.37 14.54 12.21
N GLU A 114 6.74 15.71 12.74
CA GLU A 114 5.79 16.76 13.12
C GLU A 114 5.34 17.59 11.92
N LYS A 115 6.09 17.52 10.79
CA LYS A 115 5.72 18.17 9.52
C LYS A 115 4.52 17.47 8.88
N LEU A 116 3.91 18.11 7.91
CA LEU A 116 2.97 17.46 7.01
C LEU A 116 3.69 16.28 6.33
N ILE A 117 3.08 15.09 6.36
CA ILE A 117 3.57 13.93 5.64
C ILE A 117 2.78 13.82 4.34
N CYS A 118 3.48 13.76 3.22
CA CYS A 118 2.88 13.54 1.91
C CYS A 118 3.42 12.23 1.34
N VAL A 119 2.57 11.22 1.22
CA VAL A 119 2.94 9.97 0.55
C VAL A 119 2.73 10.15 -0.95
N VAL A 120 3.76 9.78 -1.73
CA VAL A 120 3.80 9.95 -3.19
C VAL A 120 4.23 8.64 -3.83
N MET A 121 3.32 7.91 -4.48
CA MET A 121 3.63 6.69 -5.22
C MET A 121 3.53 6.93 -6.73
N ASP A 122 4.44 6.36 -7.51
CA ASP A 122 4.43 6.51 -8.97
C ASP A 122 3.20 5.84 -9.60
N ALA A 123 2.27 6.65 -10.09
CA ALA A 123 1.06 6.19 -10.78
C ALA A 123 1.28 5.94 -12.28
N LYS A 124 2.54 6.06 -12.76
CA LYS A 124 2.90 6.06 -14.18
C LYS A 124 2.24 7.23 -14.93
N LYS A 125 2.48 7.33 -16.24
CA LYS A 125 1.87 8.36 -17.12
C LYS A 125 2.08 9.80 -16.63
N LYS A 126 3.19 10.07 -15.92
CA LYS A 126 3.54 11.38 -15.32
C LYS A 126 2.56 11.83 -14.23
N GLU A 127 1.96 10.91 -13.51
CA GLU A 127 1.08 11.17 -12.38
C GLU A 127 1.56 10.39 -11.14
N VAL A 128 1.09 10.82 -9.99
CA VAL A 128 1.36 10.20 -8.70
C VAL A 128 0.05 9.88 -7.98
N TYR A 129 0.02 8.75 -7.26
CA TYR A 129 -0.95 8.57 -6.18
C TYR A 129 -0.43 9.29 -4.96
N SER A 130 -1.26 10.08 -4.32
CA SER A 130 -0.87 10.83 -3.13
C SER A 130 -1.97 10.92 -2.09
N CYS A 131 -1.54 11.05 -0.84
CA CYS A 131 -2.40 11.33 0.30
C CYS A 131 -1.58 12.05 1.38
N PHE A 132 -2.22 12.97 2.09
CA PHE A 132 -1.60 13.72 3.18
C PHE A 132 -1.92 13.10 4.53
N TYR A 133 -0.95 13.17 5.45
CA TYR A 133 -1.03 12.63 6.79
C TYR A 133 -0.45 13.58 7.84
N ARG A 134 -0.91 13.43 9.06
CA ARG A 134 -0.35 14.07 10.25
C ARG A 134 -0.02 13.03 11.30
N CYS A 135 1.14 13.20 11.90
CA CYS A 135 1.56 12.41 13.04
C CYS A 135 1.43 13.27 14.31
N ASN A 136 0.63 12.82 15.26
CA ASN A 136 0.65 13.40 16.59
C ASN A 136 1.79 12.78 17.38
N THR A 137 2.44 13.55 18.26
CA THR A 137 3.58 13.11 19.07
C THR A 137 3.36 11.72 19.67
N GLY A 138 4.21 10.76 19.29
CA GLY A 138 4.16 9.37 19.78
C GLY A 138 3.07 8.49 19.17
N LYS A 139 2.38 8.93 18.10
CA LYS A 139 1.30 8.18 17.46
C LYS A 139 1.61 7.93 15.98
N VAL A 140 0.96 6.91 15.44
CA VAL A 140 0.98 6.57 14.01
C VAL A 140 0.36 7.71 13.19
N ALA A 141 0.94 7.99 12.03
CA ALA A 141 0.41 8.99 11.10
C ALA A 141 -1.03 8.66 10.68
N ARG A 142 -1.92 9.66 10.70
CA ARG A 142 -3.31 9.53 10.30
C ARG A 142 -3.60 10.39 9.09
N ARG A 143 -4.45 9.88 8.21
CA ARG A 143 -4.92 10.64 7.03
C ARG A 143 -5.54 11.96 7.43
N CYS A 144 -5.21 13.02 6.66
CA CYS A 144 -5.87 14.31 6.71
C CYS A 144 -6.43 14.76 5.34
N SER A 145 -6.31 13.91 4.31
CA SER A 145 -6.93 14.10 2.99
C SER A 145 -7.48 12.78 2.43
N GLN A 146 -8.22 12.85 1.34
CA GLN A 146 -8.55 11.66 0.53
C GLN A 146 -7.39 11.34 -0.41
N PRO A 147 -7.17 10.05 -0.76
CA PRO A 147 -6.24 9.66 -1.80
C PRO A 147 -6.61 10.28 -3.15
N VAL A 148 -5.62 10.80 -3.87
CA VAL A 148 -5.79 11.40 -5.19
C VAL A 148 -4.79 10.83 -6.18
N VAL A 149 -5.06 11.04 -7.48
CA VAL A 149 -4.11 10.81 -8.58
C VAL A 149 -4.05 12.09 -9.42
N LEU A 150 -2.83 12.67 -9.55
CA LEU A 150 -2.64 13.94 -10.24
C LEU A 150 -1.16 14.10 -10.65
N PRO A 151 -0.85 15.07 -11.54
CA PRO A 151 0.53 15.43 -11.86
C PRO A 151 1.31 15.89 -10.62
N PRO A 152 2.60 15.55 -10.49
CA PRO A 152 3.42 15.90 -9.32
C PRO A 152 3.55 17.42 -9.12
N GLN A 153 3.52 18.21 -10.19
CA GLN A 153 3.53 19.67 -10.10
C GLN A 153 2.26 20.19 -9.44
N GLU A 154 1.08 19.71 -9.87
CA GLU A 154 -0.20 20.11 -9.27
C GLU A 154 -0.30 19.68 -7.79
N LEU A 155 0.30 18.53 -7.43
CA LEU A 155 0.42 18.12 -6.03
C LEU A 155 1.26 19.12 -5.23
N ALA A 156 2.44 19.50 -5.75
CA ALA A 156 3.35 20.43 -5.08
C ALA A 156 2.72 21.82 -4.88
N GLU A 157 1.98 22.32 -5.86
CA GLU A 157 1.27 23.60 -5.80
C GLU A 157 0.17 23.66 -4.71
N GLN A 158 -0.32 22.51 -4.23
CA GLN A 158 -1.29 22.43 -3.12
C GLN A 158 -0.64 22.53 -1.73
N ILE A 159 0.69 22.44 -1.65
CA ILE A 159 1.42 22.39 -0.39
C ILE A 159 1.93 23.80 -0.05
N SER A 160 1.52 24.32 1.10
CA SER A 160 1.86 25.68 1.57
C SER A 160 2.66 25.71 2.88
N GLU A 161 3.13 24.57 3.34
CA GLU A 161 3.86 24.40 4.61
C GLU A 161 5.00 23.38 4.47
N PRO A 162 5.96 23.33 5.43
CA PRO A 162 7.02 22.33 5.40
C PRO A 162 6.47 20.90 5.37
N VAL A 163 6.94 20.12 4.42
CA VAL A 163 6.45 18.76 4.14
C VAL A 163 7.58 17.76 4.09
N ILE A 164 7.35 16.57 4.65
CA ILE A 164 8.21 15.40 4.42
C ILE A 164 7.49 14.46 3.45
N MET A 165 8.16 14.12 2.35
CA MET A 165 7.61 13.21 1.35
C MET A 165 8.19 11.81 1.48
N ALA A 166 7.34 10.78 1.36
CA ALA A 166 7.69 9.38 1.36
C ALA A 166 7.04 8.66 0.15
N GLY A 167 7.58 7.51 -0.26
CA GLY A 167 7.09 6.75 -1.41
C GLY A 167 8.03 6.78 -2.61
N ASP A 168 7.85 5.84 -3.54
CA ASP A 168 8.71 5.65 -4.72
C ASP A 168 8.52 6.73 -5.81
N GLY A 169 7.45 7.49 -5.75
CA GLY A 169 7.25 8.65 -6.62
C GLY A 169 8.34 9.70 -6.48
N ILE A 170 9.01 9.77 -5.32
CA ILE A 170 10.14 10.68 -5.10
C ILE A 170 11.30 10.34 -6.02
N ASP A 171 11.61 9.06 -6.21
CA ASP A 171 12.74 8.64 -7.05
C ASP A 171 12.56 9.05 -8.51
N VAL A 172 11.32 9.23 -8.94
CA VAL A 172 10.96 9.60 -10.32
C VAL A 172 10.77 11.11 -10.48
N TYR A 173 10.17 11.78 -9.49
CA TYR A 173 9.65 13.15 -9.63
C TYR A 173 10.32 14.18 -8.70
N ASN A 174 11.39 13.80 -7.98
CA ASN A 174 12.05 14.70 -7.02
C ASN A 174 12.43 16.06 -7.62
N ALA A 175 12.91 16.09 -8.86
CA ALA A 175 13.30 17.34 -9.52
C ALA A 175 12.11 18.32 -9.66
N VAL A 176 10.95 17.83 -10.09
CA VAL A 176 9.73 18.64 -10.25
C VAL A 176 9.20 19.10 -8.89
N LEU A 177 9.21 18.21 -7.89
CA LEU A 177 8.75 18.52 -6.53
C LEU A 177 9.65 19.57 -5.86
N ALA A 178 10.97 19.41 -6.01
CA ALA A 178 11.95 20.35 -5.44
C ALA A 178 11.92 21.73 -6.12
N ASP A 179 11.65 21.80 -7.42
CA ASP A 179 11.54 23.06 -8.16
C ASP A 179 10.38 23.94 -7.63
N VAL A 180 9.27 23.32 -7.26
CA VAL A 180 8.09 24.02 -6.74
C VAL A 180 8.19 24.31 -5.25
N LEU A 181 8.64 23.33 -4.46
CA LEU A 181 8.58 23.40 -2.98
C LEU A 181 9.83 24.02 -2.36
N GLY A 182 10.99 23.99 -3.06
CA GLY A 182 12.25 24.52 -2.54
C GLY A 182 12.58 24.01 -1.15
N ASP A 183 12.87 24.92 -0.23
CA ASP A 183 13.27 24.63 1.15
C ASP A 183 12.15 23.99 2.02
N GLN A 184 10.92 23.97 1.54
CA GLN A 184 9.82 23.32 2.25
C GLN A 184 9.85 21.79 2.11
N LEU A 185 10.54 21.27 1.06
CA LEU A 185 10.62 19.84 0.79
C LEU A 185 11.69 19.16 1.63
N GLU A 186 11.29 18.17 2.40
CA GLU A 186 12.15 17.15 2.97
C GLU A 186 11.77 15.79 2.40
N THR A 187 12.74 14.92 2.12
CA THR A 187 12.48 13.57 1.67
C THR A 187 12.78 12.57 2.76
N ALA A 188 11.86 11.66 3.01
CA ALA A 188 12.08 10.56 3.92
C ALA A 188 13.19 9.63 3.42
N THR A 189 13.79 8.88 4.32
CA THR A 189 14.87 7.94 3.99
C THR A 189 14.41 6.89 2.97
N PRO A 190 15.32 6.23 2.25
CA PRO A 190 14.99 5.17 1.29
C PRO A 190 14.18 4.01 1.88
N LEU A 191 14.19 3.82 3.19
CA LEU A 191 13.37 2.81 3.88
C LEU A 191 11.85 3.07 3.76
N HIS A 192 11.45 4.29 3.42
CA HIS A 192 10.06 4.69 3.27
C HIS A 192 9.64 4.87 1.80
N ARG A 193 10.32 4.19 0.87
CA ARG A 193 9.97 4.21 -0.56
C ARG A 193 8.80 3.31 -0.90
N PHE A 194 8.65 2.20 -0.18
CA PHE A 194 7.66 1.17 -0.50
C PHE A 194 6.77 0.88 0.70
N PRO A 195 5.53 0.37 0.45
CA PRO A 195 4.70 -0.15 1.52
C PRO A 195 5.39 -1.35 2.18
N GLU A 196 5.64 -1.26 3.48
CA GLU A 196 6.23 -2.36 4.23
C GLU A 196 5.14 -3.20 4.90
N ALA A 197 5.23 -4.51 4.71
CA ALA A 197 4.25 -5.46 5.27
C ALA A 197 4.22 -5.43 6.80
N THR A 198 5.31 -5.05 7.47
CA THR A 198 5.35 -4.84 8.91
C THR A 198 4.35 -3.77 9.35
N ASN A 199 4.29 -2.65 8.63
CA ASN A 199 3.35 -1.58 8.91
C ASN A 199 1.91 -2.01 8.62
N ILE A 200 1.70 -2.80 7.54
CA ILE A 200 0.38 -3.40 7.24
C ILE A 200 -0.06 -4.29 8.39
N GLY A 201 0.82 -5.15 8.90
CA GLY A 201 0.50 -6.05 10.00
C GLY A 201 0.10 -5.31 11.28
N PHE A 202 0.83 -4.26 11.66
CA PHE A 202 0.49 -3.45 12.83
C PHE A 202 -0.79 -2.64 12.66
N LEU A 203 -1.05 -2.09 11.48
CA LEU A 203 -2.33 -1.42 11.19
C LEU A 203 -3.48 -2.43 11.21
N ALA A 204 -3.26 -3.61 10.63
CA ALA A 204 -4.26 -4.67 10.59
C ALA A 204 -4.61 -5.25 11.97
N ALA A 205 -3.69 -5.21 12.93
CA ALA A 205 -3.99 -5.62 14.30
C ALA A 205 -5.07 -4.73 14.95
N THR A 206 -5.06 -3.42 14.64
CA THR A 206 -6.11 -2.50 15.09
C THR A 206 -7.45 -2.81 14.41
N GLU A 207 -7.44 -2.98 13.08
CA GLU A 207 -8.65 -3.35 12.32
C GLU A 207 -9.22 -4.71 12.74
N HIS A 208 -8.33 -5.67 13.08
CA HIS A 208 -8.72 -6.96 13.60
C HIS A 208 -9.40 -6.87 14.98
N ALA A 209 -8.86 -6.03 15.87
CA ALA A 209 -9.46 -5.79 17.19
C ALA A 209 -10.85 -5.14 17.09
N ASP A 210 -11.06 -4.34 16.05
CA ASP A 210 -12.35 -3.69 15.74
C ASP A 210 -13.28 -4.59 14.89
N GLU A 211 -12.85 -5.83 14.57
CA GLU A 211 -13.55 -6.79 13.70
C GLU A 211 -13.87 -6.23 12.30
N ASN A 212 -13.05 -5.31 11.81
CA ASN A 212 -13.22 -4.68 10.50
C ASN A 212 -12.61 -5.55 9.39
N TYR A 213 -13.38 -6.53 8.93
CA TYR A 213 -12.96 -7.50 7.93
C TYR A 213 -13.57 -7.23 6.56
N LEU A 214 -12.83 -7.61 5.53
CA LEU A 214 -13.35 -7.64 4.17
C LEU A 214 -14.19 -8.88 3.96
N ASP A 215 -15.34 -8.72 3.30
CA ASP A 215 -16.08 -9.84 2.73
C ASP A 215 -15.22 -10.53 1.65
N LEU A 216 -14.88 -11.79 1.86
CA LEU A 216 -14.00 -12.54 0.96
C LEU A 216 -14.51 -12.60 -0.48
N ASP A 217 -15.83 -12.69 -0.69
CA ASP A 217 -16.39 -12.76 -2.03
C ASP A 217 -16.32 -11.42 -2.76
N GLN A 218 -16.56 -10.32 -2.04
CA GLN A 218 -16.62 -8.97 -2.57
C GLN A 218 -15.28 -8.23 -2.52
N ALA A 219 -14.30 -8.71 -1.75
CA ALA A 219 -13.01 -8.07 -1.57
C ALA A 219 -12.30 -7.82 -2.90
N LYS A 220 -11.86 -6.59 -3.10
CA LYS A 220 -11.15 -6.12 -4.28
C LYS A 220 -10.15 -5.03 -3.90
N PRO A 221 -9.11 -4.82 -4.72
CA PRO A 221 -8.21 -3.69 -4.53
C PRO A 221 -8.91 -2.33 -4.66
N ASP A 222 -8.34 -1.31 -4.00
CA ASP A 222 -8.77 0.08 -4.12
C ASP A 222 -8.17 0.70 -5.40
N TYR A 223 -9.00 0.81 -6.42
CA TYR A 223 -8.60 1.43 -7.68
C TYR A 223 -8.88 2.93 -7.64
N VAL A 224 -7.89 3.73 -7.22
CA VAL A 224 -7.98 5.22 -7.29
C VAL A 224 -8.08 5.70 -8.74
N ARG A 225 -7.45 4.95 -9.68
CA ARG A 225 -7.64 5.14 -11.12
C ARG A 225 -8.35 3.94 -11.71
N SER A 226 -9.37 4.18 -12.56
CA SER A 226 -9.98 3.11 -13.37
C SER A 226 -8.93 2.45 -14.26
N SER A 227 -9.04 1.12 -14.46
CA SER A 227 -8.11 0.41 -15.34
C SER A 227 -8.17 0.97 -16.77
N ASP A 228 -7.03 0.95 -17.50
CA ASP A 228 -6.99 1.40 -18.91
C ASP A 228 -7.99 0.66 -19.80
N ALA A 229 -8.32 -0.59 -19.47
CA ALA A 229 -9.34 -1.38 -20.14
C ALA A 229 -10.76 -0.83 -19.92
N GLN A 230 -11.05 -0.25 -18.76
CA GLN A 230 -12.34 0.41 -18.48
C GLN A 230 -12.42 1.78 -19.16
N LEU A 231 -11.31 2.53 -19.22
CA LEU A 231 -11.26 3.82 -19.90
C LEU A 231 -11.45 3.67 -21.43
N SER A 232 -10.96 2.60 -22.05
CA SER A 232 -11.15 2.34 -23.48
C SER A 232 -12.59 1.94 -23.85
N LEU A 233 -13.39 1.46 -22.91
CA LEU A 233 -14.80 1.14 -23.12
C LEU A 233 -15.73 2.35 -23.03
N VAL A 234 -15.26 3.49 -22.50
CA VAL A 234 -16.04 4.73 -22.32
C VAL A 234 -15.74 5.76 -23.43
N SER A 235 -14.85 5.48 -24.39
CA SER A 235 -14.61 6.38 -25.53
C SER A 235 -15.86 6.48 -26.42
N PRO A 236 -16.35 7.68 -26.73
CA PRO A 236 -17.60 7.84 -27.48
C PRO A 236 -17.43 7.30 -28.90
N ILE A 237 -18.43 6.54 -29.32
CA ILE A 237 -18.62 6.09 -30.71
C ILE A 237 -18.47 7.29 -31.64
N ALA A 238 -17.52 7.18 -32.55
CA ALA A 238 -17.20 8.22 -33.53
C ALA A 238 -18.47 8.70 -34.26
N LYS A 239 -18.66 10.01 -34.26
CA LYS A 239 -19.70 10.69 -35.07
C LYS A 239 -19.61 10.22 -36.52
N GLY A 240 -20.67 9.57 -37.00
CA GLY A 240 -20.80 9.20 -38.38
C GLY A 240 -20.60 10.40 -39.31
N LYS A 241 -19.76 10.21 -40.33
CA LYS A 241 -19.62 11.15 -41.44
C LYS A 241 -20.96 11.15 -42.21
N THR A 242 -21.72 12.21 -42.07
CA THR A 242 -22.79 12.52 -43.03
C THR A 242 -22.12 12.89 -44.36
N LYS A 243 -22.21 12.03 -45.32
CA LYS A 243 -21.98 12.38 -46.74
C LYS A 243 -23.20 13.17 -47.19
N ASN A 244 -23.02 14.44 -47.50
CA ASN A 244 -23.93 15.19 -48.34
C ASN A 244 -23.64 14.87 -49.80
N GLN A 245 -24.67 14.44 -50.49
CA GLN A 245 -24.84 14.61 -51.93
C GLN A 245 -25.44 15.95 -52.19
#